data_ad1a2a969ef56c04c95f3996a5a5cd51
#
_entry.id   ad1a2a969ef56c04c95f3996a5a5cd51
#
_cell.length_a   1.000
_cell.length_b   1.000
_cell.length_c   1.000
_cell.angle_alpha   90.00
_cell.angle_beta   90.00
_cell.angle_gamma   90.00
#
_symmetry.space_group_name_H-M   'P 1'
#
loop_
_entity.id
_entity.type
_entity.pdbx_description
1 polymer ?
#
loop_
_entity_poly.entity_id
_entity_poly.type
_entity_poly.pdbx_seq_one_letter_code
_entity_poly.pdbx_strand_id
1 'polypeptide(L)'
;MILNELNDINLEDFPVIIFGSGPAGITTALELEEKNIKSIIIEAGEENYSESSQILYKGETYGDPITDLSTSRLRQFGGTSGHWGGWSKPIVDYNLRDWPLNIND
;
A
#
# COMPACT_ATOMS: atom_id res chain seq x y z
N MET A 1 13.18 9.20 4.51
CA MET A 1 13.92 8.56 5.64
C MET A 1 13.15 7.33 6.06
N ILE A 2 13.80 6.18 6.23
CA ILE A 2 13.19 4.94 6.74
C ILE A 2 13.56 4.81 8.21
N LEU A 3 12.59 4.48 9.06
CA LEU A 3 12.74 4.29 10.49
C LEU A 3 12.21 2.92 10.86
N ASN A 4 12.91 2.21 11.74
CA ASN A 4 12.53 0.87 12.17
C ASN A 4 11.67 0.87 13.45
N GLU A 5 11.58 2.00 14.14
CA GLU A 5 10.82 2.15 15.37
C GLU A 5 10.04 3.46 15.38
N LEU A 6 8.88 3.45 16.03
CA LEU A 6 8.01 4.63 16.17
C LEU A 6 8.35 5.49 17.40
N ASN A 7 9.21 5.01 18.28
CA ASN A 7 9.47 5.62 19.59
C ASN A 7 10.01 7.06 19.51
N ASP A 8 10.68 7.41 18.41
CA ASP A 8 11.30 8.71 18.20
C ASP A 8 10.45 9.64 17.32
N ILE A 9 9.22 9.23 17.01
CA ILE A 9 8.32 9.99 16.13
C ILE A 9 7.16 10.56 16.94
N ASN A 10 7.02 11.87 16.90
CA ASN A 10 5.77 12.48 17.33
C ASN A 10 4.75 12.44 16.19
N LEU A 11 3.77 11.54 16.30
CA LEU A 11 2.73 11.36 15.26
C LEU A 11 1.86 12.62 15.08
N GLU A 12 1.79 13.52 16.06
CA GLU A 12 1.07 14.78 15.95
C GLU A 12 1.67 15.73 14.90
N ASP A 13 2.96 15.53 14.55
CA ASP A 13 3.63 16.29 13.50
C ASP A 13 3.22 15.88 12.08
N PHE A 14 2.46 14.77 11.95
CA PHE A 14 2.02 14.20 10.69
C PHE A 14 0.49 14.17 10.60
N PRO A 15 -0.13 15.17 9.95
CA PRO A 15 -1.60 15.22 9.83
C PRO A 15 -2.19 14.07 9.02
N VAL A 16 -1.36 13.36 8.24
CA VAL A 16 -1.80 12.20 7.44
C VAL A 16 -0.92 11.00 7.74
N ILE A 17 -1.58 9.90 8.10
CA ILE A 17 -0.95 8.59 8.32
C ILE A 17 -1.44 7.65 7.22
N ILE A 18 -0.52 7.06 6.47
CA ILE A 18 -0.79 6.15 5.35
C ILE A 18 -0.38 4.75 5.78
N PHE A 19 -1.26 3.78 5.65
CA PHE A 19 -0.94 2.38 5.92
C PHE A 19 -0.63 1.64 4.62
N GLY A 20 0.60 1.16 4.51
CA GLY A 20 1.14 0.41 3.39
C GLY A 20 1.92 1.26 2.40
N SER A 21 3.12 0.80 2.07
CA SER A 21 4.04 1.42 1.11
C SER A 21 3.90 0.86 -0.31
N GLY A 22 2.74 0.34 -0.66
CA GLY A 22 2.43 -0.03 -2.04
C GLY A 22 2.30 1.19 -2.95
N PRO A 23 2.09 1.01 -4.28
CA PRO A 23 2.03 2.11 -5.24
C PRO A 23 1.05 3.22 -4.85
N ALA A 24 -0.13 2.86 -4.36
CA ALA A 24 -1.13 3.84 -3.94
C ALA A 24 -0.65 4.68 -2.74
N GLY A 25 -0.08 4.04 -1.72
CA GLY A 25 0.41 4.74 -0.52
C GLY A 25 1.57 5.67 -0.86
N ILE A 26 2.53 5.21 -1.66
CA ILE A 26 3.68 6.02 -2.07
C ILE A 26 3.21 7.20 -2.94
N THR A 27 2.33 6.98 -3.92
CA THR A 27 1.82 8.07 -4.78
C THR A 27 1.07 9.10 -3.93
N THR A 28 0.23 8.66 -3.00
CA THR A 28 -0.47 9.57 -2.08
C THR A 28 0.52 10.40 -1.26
N ALA A 29 1.57 9.79 -0.72
CA ALA A 29 2.57 10.51 0.06
C ALA A 29 3.32 11.57 -0.77
N LEU A 30 3.68 11.23 -2.01
CA LEU A 30 4.36 12.17 -2.92
C LEU A 30 3.45 13.35 -3.28
N GLU A 31 2.18 13.11 -3.57
CA GLU A 31 1.20 14.17 -3.83
C GLU A 31 0.98 15.10 -2.61
N LEU A 32 0.99 14.54 -1.41
CA LEU A 32 0.92 15.33 -0.18
C LEU A 32 2.18 16.16 0.04
N GLU A 33 3.35 15.60 -0.24
CA GLU A 33 4.63 16.30 -0.16
C GLU A 33 4.69 17.50 -1.11
N GLU A 34 4.22 17.34 -2.36
CA GLU A 34 4.10 18.45 -3.33
C GLU A 34 3.20 19.58 -2.82
N LYS A 35 2.20 19.25 -2.01
CA LYS A 35 1.30 20.21 -1.37
C LYS A 35 1.80 20.73 -0.03
N ASN A 36 3.04 20.39 0.37
CA ASN A 36 3.64 20.70 1.68
C ASN A 36 2.83 20.15 2.87
N ILE A 37 2.12 19.05 2.69
CA ILE A 37 1.41 18.33 3.75
C ILE A 37 2.29 17.18 4.22
N LYS A 38 2.71 17.21 5.48
CA LYS A 38 3.51 16.14 6.06
C LYS A 38 2.70 14.88 6.18
N SER A 39 3.25 13.77 5.73
CA SER A 39 2.67 12.44 5.90
C SER A 39 3.71 11.44 6.37
N ILE A 40 3.24 10.36 7.00
CA ILE A 40 4.06 9.21 7.37
C ILE A 40 3.44 7.96 6.79
N ILE A 41 4.26 7.09 6.22
CA ILE A 41 3.84 5.77 5.75
C ILE A 41 4.25 4.74 6.79
N ILE A 42 3.30 3.93 7.24
CA ILE A 42 3.53 2.79 8.12
C ILE A 42 3.44 1.52 7.27
N GLU A 43 4.55 0.84 7.10
CA GLU A 43 4.64 -0.43 6.37
C GLU A 43 4.76 -1.59 7.35
N ALA A 44 4.01 -2.64 7.08
CA ALA A 44 3.98 -3.83 7.92
C ALA A 44 5.09 -4.85 7.57
N GLY A 45 5.62 -4.77 6.36
CA GLY A 45 6.74 -5.61 5.88
C GLY A 45 8.09 -4.98 6.18
N GLU A 46 9.14 -5.71 5.87
CA GLU A 46 10.51 -5.24 5.96
C GLU A 46 10.92 -4.50 4.68
N GLU A 47 12.08 -3.85 4.68
CA GLU A 47 12.60 -3.15 3.50
C GLU A 47 12.78 -4.10 2.31
N ASN A 48 13.22 -5.32 2.59
CA ASN A 48 13.36 -6.39 1.60
C ASN A 48 12.45 -7.57 1.95
N TYR A 49 12.25 -8.47 0.99
CA TYR A 49 11.52 -9.71 1.24
C TYR A 49 12.13 -10.51 2.39
N SER A 50 11.30 -10.92 3.33
CA SER A 50 11.66 -11.88 4.36
C SER A 50 10.54 -12.92 4.54
N GLU A 51 10.95 -14.17 4.72
CA GLU A 51 10.00 -15.26 4.91
C GLU A 51 9.23 -15.13 6.23
N SER A 52 9.88 -14.61 7.26
CA SER A 52 9.27 -14.32 8.57
C SER A 52 8.14 -13.29 8.48
N SER A 53 8.30 -12.28 7.64
CA SER A 53 7.25 -11.30 7.37
C SER A 53 6.16 -11.90 6.48
N GLN A 54 6.52 -12.58 5.40
CA GLN A 54 5.59 -13.14 4.44
C GLN A 54 4.63 -14.18 5.03
N ILE A 55 5.10 -14.99 5.97
CA ILE A 55 4.29 -16.03 6.62
C ILE A 55 3.07 -15.46 7.37
N LEU A 56 3.09 -14.19 7.74
CA LEU A 56 1.98 -13.50 8.41
C LEU A 56 0.76 -13.29 7.47
N TYR A 57 0.92 -13.53 6.18
CA TYR A 57 -0.20 -13.56 5.23
C TYR A 57 -0.92 -14.90 5.19
N LYS A 58 -0.47 -15.91 5.91
CA LYS A 58 -1.20 -17.18 6.03
C LYS A 58 -2.50 -16.94 6.78
N GLY A 59 -3.58 -17.43 6.23
CA GLY A 59 -4.92 -17.33 6.80
C GLY A 59 -5.92 -18.19 6.03
N GLU A 60 -7.14 -18.20 6.52
CA GLU A 60 -8.24 -18.87 5.84
C GLU A 60 -8.97 -17.87 4.94
N THR A 61 -9.42 -18.34 3.78
CA THR A 61 -10.25 -17.56 2.84
C THR A 61 -11.67 -18.08 2.86
N TYR A 62 -12.63 -17.17 2.88
CA TYR A 62 -14.05 -17.48 2.86
C TYR A 62 -14.72 -16.81 1.65
N GLY A 63 -15.71 -17.46 1.08
CA GLY A 63 -16.43 -16.96 -0.09
C GLY A 63 -15.90 -17.55 -1.39
N ASP A 64 -15.84 -16.74 -2.44
CA ASP A 64 -15.34 -17.19 -3.74
C ASP A 64 -13.86 -17.57 -3.68
N PRO A 65 -13.43 -18.61 -4.42
CA PRO A 65 -12.05 -19.05 -4.42
C PRO A 65 -11.12 -17.92 -4.91
N ILE A 66 -10.17 -17.56 -4.08
CA ILE A 66 -9.10 -16.62 -4.43
C ILE A 66 -7.73 -17.27 -4.21
N THR A 67 -6.73 -16.78 -4.90
CA THR A 67 -5.34 -17.20 -4.68
C THR A 67 -4.91 -16.84 -3.25
N ASP A 68 -4.23 -17.78 -2.60
CA ASP A 68 -3.70 -17.59 -1.25
C ASP A 68 -2.91 -16.27 -1.15
N LEU A 69 -3.18 -15.47 -0.12
CA LEU A 69 -2.51 -14.18 0.09
C LEU A 69 -1.01 -14.33 0.26
N SER A 70 -0.55 -15.43 0.88
CA SER A 70 0.87 -15.71 1.07
C SER A 70 1.63 -15.89 -0.24
N THR A 71 0.93 -16.22 -1.34
CA THR A 71 1.51 -16.41 -2.68
C THR A 71 1.17 -15.30 -3.66
N SER A 72 0.09 -14.57 -3.43
CA SER A 72 -0.41 -13.52 -4.34
C SER A 72 -0.05 -12.10 -3.92
N ARG A 73 0.48 -11.92 -2.71
CA ARG A 73 0.86 -10.62 -2.15
C ARG A 73 2.26 -10.68 -1.56
N LEU A 74 3.00 -9.57 -1.70
CA LEU A 74 4.29 -9.38 -1.02
C LEU A 74 4.12 -8.47 0.19
N ARG A 75 4.66 -8.90 1.33
CA ARG A 75 4.70 -8.14 2.57
C ARG A 75 6.09 -7.56 2.76
N GLN A 76 6.34 -6.45 2.06
CA GLN A 76 7.61 -5.73 2.05
C GLN A 76 7.40 -4.29 1.62
N PHE A 77 8.41 -3.45 1.76
CA PHE A 77 8.41 -2.10 1.20
C PHE A 77 8.13 -2.12 -0.31
N GLY A 78 7.25 -1.24 -0.77
CA GLY A 78 6.77 -1.22 -2.15
C GLY A 78 5.64 -2.22 -2.45
N GLY A 79 5.39 -3.18 -1.54
CA GLY A 79 4.32 -4.16 -1.66
C GLY A 79 4.47 -5.09 -2.85
N THR A 80 3.35 -5.59 -3.34
CA THR A 80 3.29 -6.56 -4.46
C THR A 80 3.79 -6.01 -5.79
N SER A 81 3.95 -4.69 -5.92
CA SER A 81 4.56 -4.09 -7.11
C SER A 81 6.03 -4.51 -7.32
N GLY A 82 6.68 -5.09 -6.31
CA GLY A 82 8.01 -5.66 -6.46
C GLY A 82 8.08 -6.90 -7.37
N HIS A 83 6.91 -7.46 -7.72
CA HIS A 83 6.87 -8.66 -8.55
C HIS A 83 5.63 -8.70 -9.47
N TRP A 84 5.71 -8.06 -10.58
CA TRP A 84 4.62 -7.96 -11.54
C TRP A 84 5.13 -8.03 -12.99
N GLY A 85 4.22 -8.30 -13.92
CA GLY A 85 4.57 -8.44 -15.33
C GLY A 85 4.76 -7.11 -16.10
N GLY A 86 4.73 -5.96 -15.42
CA GLY A 86 4.90 -4.64 -16.04
C GLY A 86 3.67 -4.11 -16.78
N TRP A 87 2.53 -4.74 -16.62
CA TRP A 87 1.28 -4.29 -17.24
C TRP A 87 0.52 -3.33 -16.34
N SER A 88 0.17 -2.18 -16.86
CA SER A 88 -0.71 -1.23 -16.21
C SER A 88 -1.78 -0.74 -17.17
N LYS A 89 -2.96 -0.44 -16.64
CA LYS A 89 -4.09 0.08 -17.41
C LYS A 89 -4.84 1.11 -16.57
N PRO A 90 -5.14 2.28 -17.12
CA PRO A 90 -5.98 3.24 -16.43
C PRO A 90 -7.39 2.68 -16.20
N ILE A 91 -7.99 3.08 -15.09
CA ILE A 91 -9.42 2.85 -14.86
C ILE A 91 -10.19 3.70 -15.88
N VAL A 92 -11.15 3.11 -16.54
CA VAL A 92 -12.00 3.79 -17.52
C VAL A 92 -13.44 3.93 -16.99
N ASP A 93 -14.20 4.85 -17.54
CA ASP A 93 -15.54 5.22 -17.05
C ASP A 93 -16.46 4.05 -16.75
N TYR A 94 -16.46 3.01 -17.60
CA TYR A 94 -17.35 1.87 -17.38
C TYR A 94 -17.01 1.07 -16.11
N ASN A 95 -15.76 1.12 -15.64
CA ASN A 95 -15.34 0.47 -14.39
C ASN A 95 -15.81 1.25 -13.16
N LEU A 96 -16.14 2.54 -13.32
CA LEU A 96 -16.54 3.43 -12.24
C LEU A 96 -18.06 3.63 -12.14
N ARG A 97 -18.86 2.96 -12.99
CA ARG A 97 -20.31 3.15 -13.07
C ARG A 97 -21.04 2.99 -11.73
N ASP A 98 -20.58 2.07 -10.94
CA ASP A 98 -21.18 1.75 -9.63
C ASP A 98 -20.48 2.46 -8.46
N TRP A 99 -19.51 3.32 -8.76
CA TRP A 99 -18.81 4.10 -7.76
C TRP A 99 -19.46 5.47 -7.60
N PRO A 100 -19.50 6.04 -6.37
CA PRO A 100 -20.07 7.37 -6.13
C PRO A 100 -19.14 8.51 -6.56
N LEU A 101 -18.22 8.25 -7.47
CA LEU A 101 -17.19 9.17 -7.97
C LEU A 101 -17.34 9.38 -9.46
N ASN A 102 -17.14 10.60 -9.91
CA ASN A 102 -16.95 10.93 -11.31
C ASN A 102 -15.46 10.95 -11.65
N ILE A 103 -15.13 10.60 -12.89
CA ILE A 103 -13.73 10.59 -13.36
C ILE A 103 -13.09 11.98 -13.37
N ASN A 104 -13.89 13.03 -13.21
CA ASN A 104 -13.47 14.43 -13.18
C ASN A 104 -13.38 14.99 -11.74
N ASP A 105 -13.67 14.17 -10.73
CA ASP A 105 -13.53 14.52 -9.32
C ASP A 105 -12.12 14.16 -8.83
#